data_fdac1152f4be1444d7ba895d9b0401c2
#
_entry.id   fdac1152f4be1444d7ba895d9b0401c2
#
_cell.length_a   1.000
_cell.length_b   1.000
_cell.length_c   1.000
_cell.angle_alpha   90.00
_cell.angle_beta   90.00
_cell.angle_gamma   90.00
#
_symmetry.space_group_name_H-M   'P 1'
#
loop_
_entity.id
_entity.type
_entity.pdbx_description
1 polymer ?
#
loop_
_entity_poly.entity_id
_entity_poly.type
_entity_poly.pdbx_seq_one_letter_code
_entity_poly.pdbx_strand_id
1 'polypeptide(L)'
;MVDDFDVEVRNKNLDRTCLVDELSGGQFVLVNEAVNLGIAIYNMRQGESIRYETLFRDETVGALDSANAREYVRMLRRAMDLGGFHQVIFICHTPLVWELADRILSVRDGQIVAQNQETAVTE
;
A
#
# COMPACT_ATOMS: atom_id res chain seq x y z
N MET A 1 -14.74 -24.69 18.44
CA MET A 1 -14.65 -23.28 18.84
C MET A 1 -13.62 -22.67 17.89
N VAL A 2 -14.08 -21.88 16.94
CA VAL A 2 -13.18 -21.15 16.08
C VAL A 2 -12.83 -19.91 16.87
N ASP A 3 -11.58 -19.80 17.33
CA ASP A 3 -11.11 -18.56 17.93
C ASP A 3 -11.12 -17.50 16.82
N ASP A 4 -12.01 -16.53 16.93
CA ASP A 4 -12.01 -15.36 16.08
C ASP A 4 -10.72 -14.59 16.37
N PHE A 5 -9.90 -14.44 15.33
CA PHE A 5 -8.72 -13.60 15.41
C PHE A 5 -9.16 -12.13 15.34
N ASP A 6 -9.37 -11.55 16.51
CA ASP A 6 -9.61 -10.11 16.61
C ASP A 6 -8.30 -9.34 16.47
N VAL A 7 -8.28 -8.40 15.54
CA VAL A 7 -7.15 -7.49 15.38
C VAL A 7 -7.44 -6.21 16.16
N GLU A 8 -6.64 -5.97 17.20
CA GLU A 8 -6.69 -4.74 17.98
C GLU A 8 -5.71 -3.70 17.43
N VAL A 9 -6.18 -2.48 17.31
CA VAL A 9 -5.39 -1.33 16.84
C VAL A 9 -5.25 -0.30 17.94
N ARG A 10 -4.02 0.04 18.29
CA ARG A 10 -3.76 1.13 19.23
C ARG A 10 -3.63 2.45 18.50
N ASN A 11 -4.59 3.34 18.71
CA ASN A 11 -4.49 4.71 18.24
C ASN A 11 -3.65 5.55 19.20
N LYS A 12 -2.42 5.88 18.77
CA LYS A 12 -1.45 6.62 19.60
C LYS A 12 -1.88 8.06 19.91
N ASN A 13 -2.67 8.67 19.04
CA ASN A 13 -3.13 10.04 19.24
C ASN A 13 -4.25 10.15 20.29
N LEU A 14 -5.06 9.09 20.40
CA LEU A 14 -6.17 9.03 21.35
C LEU A 14 -5.82 8.18 22.58
N ASP A 15 -4.63 7.60 22.62
CA ASP A 15 -4.18 6.61 23.63
C ASP A 15 -5.23 5.55 23.96
N ARG A 16 -5.88 5.07 22.90
CA ARG A 16 -7.00 4.15 22.99
C ARG A 16 -6.77 2.95 22.07
N THR A 17 -7.09 1.76 22.55
CA THR A 17 -7.18 0.54 21.74
C THR A 17 -8.62 0.39 21.25
N CYS A 18 -8.79 0.03 19.99
CA CYS A 18 -10.09 -0.29 19.39
C CYS A 18 -9.95 -1.54 18.49
N LEU A 19 -11.06 -2.19 18.23
CA LEU A 19 -11.11 -3.26 17.26
C LEU A 19 -10.99 -2.67 15.84
N VAL A 20 -10.45 -3.45 14.92
CA VAL A 20 -10.28 -3.03 13.54
C VAL A 20 -11.61 -2.64 12.87
N ASP A 21 -12.70 -3.29 13.28
CA ASP A 21 -14.05 -3.02 12.78
C ASP A 21 -14.63 -1.66 13.23
N GLU A 22 -14.05 -1.05 14.26
CA GLU A 22 -14.43 0.28 14.75
C GLU A 22 -13.75 1.41 13.97
N LEU A 23 -12.86 1.08 13.06
CA LEU A 23 -12.13 2.07 12.26
C LEU A 23 -13.02 2.64 11.16
N SER A 24 -12.71 3.89 10.74
CA SER A 24 -13.29 4.42 9.50
C SER A 24 -12.87 3.57 8.29
N GLY A 25 -13.65 3.60 7.21
CA GLY A 25 -13.37 2.79 6.01
C GLY A 25 -11.94 3.00 5.49
N GLY A 26 -11.45 4.24 5.43
CA GLY A 26 -10.09 4.54 5.00
C GLY A 26 -9.01 4.02 5.96
N GLN A 27 -9.25 4.14 7.26
CA GLN A 27 -8.34 3.60 8.28
C GLN A 27 -8.31 2.07 8.26
N PHE A 28 -9.47 1.43 8.08
CA PHE A 28 -9.58 -0.02 7.94
C PHE A 28 -8.73 -0.53 6.77
N VAL A 29 -8.83 0.12 5.59
CA VAL A 29 -8.03 -0.24 4.42
C VAL A 29 -6.54 -0.14 4.71
N LEU A 30 -6.07 0.92 5.37
CA LEU A 30 -4.66 1.10 5.71
C LEU A 30 -4.16 0.03 6.69
N VAL A 31 -4.94 -0.30 7.71
CA VAL A 31 -4.55 -1.33 8.70
C VAL A 31 -4.50 -2.71 8.04
N ASN A 32 -5.52 -3.05 7.26
CA ASN A 32 -5.55 -4.32 6.53
C ASN A 32 -4.35 -4.45 5.58
N GLU A 33 -4.03 -3.40 4.86
CA GLU A 33 -2.88 -3.36 3.98
C GLU A 33 -1.56 -3.48 4.74
N ALA A 34 -1.43 -2.81 5.89
CA ALA A 34 -0.25 -2.91 6.74
C ALA A 34 -0.01 -4.35 7.23
N VAL A 35 -1.07 -5.07 7.57
CA VAL A 35 -0.98 -6.50 7.95
C VAL A 35 -0.49 -7.35 6.77
N ASN A 36 -1.08 -7.16 5.59
CA ASN A 36 -0.67 -7.88 4.38
C ASN A 36 0.79 -7.62 4.01
N LEU A 37 1.22 -6.36 4.06
CA LEU A 37 2.62 -5.99 3.82
C LEU A 37 3.55 -6.56 4.89
N GLY A 38 3.13 -6.57 6.14
CA GLY A 38 3.88 -7.18 7.25
C GLY A 38 4.12 -8.66 7.02
N ILE A 39 3.11 -9.41 6.58
CA ILE A 39 3.22 -10.82 6.22
C ILE A 39 4.17 -11.01 5.04
N ALA A 40 4.07 -10.18 4.00
CA ALA A 40 4.96 -10.24 2.85
C ALA A 40 6.42 -10.01 3.24
N ILE A 41 6.69 -9.00 4.08
CA ILE A 41 8.04 -8.69 4.60
C ILE A 41 8.56 -9.83 5.45
N TYR A 42 7.72 -10.39 6.32
CA TYR A 42 8.09 -11.53 7.15
C TYR A 42 8.51 -12.73 6.29
N ASN A 43 7.70 -13.09 5.30
CA ASN A 43 8.00 -14.20 4.39
C ASN A 43 9.29 -13.98 3.61
N MET A 44 9.55 -12.74 3.17
CA MET A 44 10.80 -12.38 2.49
C MET A 44 12.04 -12.58 3.37
N ARG A 45 11.91 -12.30 4.67
CA ARG A 45 13.03 -12.46 5.61
C ARG A 45 13.27 -13.89 6.03
N GLN A 46 12.26 -14.76 5.99
CA GLN A 46 12.37 -16.17 6.32
C GLN A 46 12.82 -17.04 5.14
N GLY A 47 12.66 -16.55 3.91
CA GLY A 47 13.02 -17.28 2.70
C GLY A 47 14.54 -17.34 2.48
N GLU A 48 15.13 -18.52 2.65
CA GLU A 48 16.56 -18.72 2.42
C GLU A 48 16.96 -18.77 0.94
N SER A 49 16.00 -19.00 0.02
CA SER A 49 16.31 -19.37 -1.36
C SER A 49 15.67 -18.52 -2.45
N ILE A 50 14.53 -17.89 -2.19
CA ILE A 50 13.81 -17.11 -3.22
C ILE A 50 13.58 -15.69 -2.69
N ARG A 51 14.19 -14.73 -3.35
CA ARG A 51 13.91 -13.31 -3.09
C ARG A 51 12.98 -12.76 -4.16
N TYR A 52 11.81 -12.31 -3.75
CA TYR A 52 10.92 -11.56 -4.63
C TYR A 52 11.37 -10.09 -4.65
N GLU A 53 11.72 -9.59 -5.81
CA GLU A 53 12.19 -8.22 -5.96
C GLU A 53 11.03 -7.23 -6.19
N THR A 54 9.89 -7.75 -6.61
CA THR A 54 8.71 -6.96 -6.94
C THR A 54 7.56 -7.27 -6.01
N LEU A 55 7.00 -6.24 -5.41
CA LEU A 55 5.74 -6.30 -4.68
C LEU A 55 4.61 -5.88 -5.64
N PHE A 56 3.61 -6.73 -5.81
CA PHE A 56 2.46 -6.45 -6.64
C PHE A 56 1.20 -6.24 -5.79
N ARG A 57 0.50 -5.14 -6.03
CA ARG A 57 -0.73 -4.81 -5.30
C ARG A 57 -1.83 -4.46 -6.30
N ASP A 58 -2.94 -5.17 -6.21
CA ASP A 58 -4.07 -5.01 -7.10
C ASP A 58 -5.25 -4.39 -6.35
N GLU A 59 -5.69 -3.24 -6.80
CA GLU A 59 -6.92 -2.53 -6.43
C GLU A 59 -7.26 -2.45 -4.92
N THR A 60 -6.23 -2.44 -4.07
CA THR A 60 -6.39 -2.42 -2.60
C THR A 60 -6.85 -1.04 -2.07
N VAL A 61 -6.80 -0.03 -2.92
CA VAL A 61 -7.04 1.37 -2.58
C VAL A 61 -8.46 1.75 -3.00
N GLY A 62 -9.49 1.09 -2.48
CA GLY A 62 -10.87 1.57 -2.63
C GLY A 62 -10.97 3.09 -2.40
N ALA A 63 -12.06 3.70 -2.23
CA ALA A 63 -12.23 5.14 -2.06
C ALA A 63 -11.45 5.70 -0.84
N LEU A 64 -10.11 5.82 -0.94
CA LEU A 64 -9.30 6.54 0.03
C LEU A 64 -9.43 8.04 -0.17
N ASP A 65 -9.64 8.77 0.91
CA ASP A 65 -9.50 10.22 0.89
C ASP A 65 -8.04 10.65 0.69
N SER A 66 -7.82 11.93 0.45
CA SER A 66 -6.50 12.48 0.14
C SER A 66 -5.43 12.21 1.21
N ALA A 67 -5.82 12.22 2.49
CA ALA A 67 -4.90 11.99 3.60
C ALA A 67 -4.50 10.52 3.66
N ASN A 68 -5.46 9.62 3.60
CA ASN A 68 -5.24 8.18 3.62
C ASN A 68 -4.50 7.69 2.37
N ALA A 69 -4.74 8.29 1.20
CA ALA A 69 -3.99 7.98 -0.03
C ALA A 69 -2.49 8.28 0.11
N ARG A 70 -2.13 9.41 0.73
CA ARG A 70 -0.72 9.74 1.00
C ARG A 70 -0.08 8.77 1.98
N GLU A 71 -0.79 8.42 3.04
CA GLU A 71 -0.30 7.45 4.02
C GLU A 71 -0.13 6.05 3.40
N TYR A 72 -1.03 5.66 2.49
CA TYR A 72 -0.89 4.41 1.73
C TYR A 72 0.42 4.36 0.92
N VAL A 73 0.72 5.41 0.15
CA VAL A 73 1.97 5.45 -0.63
C VAL A 73 3.20 5.48 0.27
N ARG A 74 3.15 6.21 1.39
CA ARG A 74 4.23 6.18 2.38
C ARG A 74 4.46 4.77 2.95
N MET A 75 3.38 4.07 3.24
CA MET A 75 3.43 2.70 3.74
C MET A 75 4.05 1.75 2.70
N LEU A 76 3.69 1.87 1.42
CA LEU A 76 4.31 1.09 0.34
C LEU A 76 5.81 1.36 0.24
N ARG A 77 6.24 2.62 0.26
CA ARG A 77 7.67 2.97 0.26
C ARG A 77 8.40 2.40 1.48
N ARG A 78 7.78 2.48 2.65
CA ARG A 78 8.34 1.88 3.86
C ARG A 78 8.45 0.36 3.77
N ALA A 79 7.48 -0.30 3.17
CA ALA A 79 7.50 -1.75 2.94
C ALA A 79 8.62 -2.15 1.98
N MET A 80 8.90 -1.35 0.94
CA MET A 80 10.05 -1.56 0.06
C MET A 80 11.36 -1.57 0.84
N ASP A 81 11.59 -0.54 1.66
CA ASP A 81 12.82 -0.42 2.45
C ASP A 81 12.98 -1.59 3.43
N LEU A 82 11.91 -1.92 4.16
CA LEU A 82 11.94 -2.97 5.18
C LEU A 82 12.01 -4.40 4.60
N GLY A 83 11.37 -4.62 3.47
CA GLY A 83 11.31 -5.92 2.80
C GLY A 83 12.45 -6.16 1.81
N GLY A 84 13.19 -5.11 1.43
CA GLY A 84 14.20 -5.19 0.40
C GLY A 84 13.64 -5.38 -1.00
N PHE A 85 12.41 -4.90 -1.25
CA PHE A 85 11.82 -4.91 -2.59
C PHE A 85 12.42 -3.80 -3.44
N HIS A 86 12.74 -4.11 -4.71
CA HIS A 86 13.30 -3.13 -5.64
C HIS A 86 12.22 -2.29 -6.29
N GLN A 87 11.01 -2.80 -6.42
CA GLN A 87 9.88 -2.06 -6.97
C GLN A 87 8.55 -2.51 -6.36
N VAL A 88 7.59 -1.61 -6.39
CA VAL A 88 6.18 -1.88 -6.12
C VAL A 88 5.38 -1.52 -7.36
N ILE A 89 4.60 -2.46 -7.87
CA ILE A 89 3.61 -2.22 -8.91
C ILE A 89 2.24 -2.28 -8.25
N PHE A 90 1.48 -1.22 -8.37
CA PHE A 90 0.13 -1.18 -7.83
C PHE A 90 -0.88 -0.68 -8.86
N ILE A 91 -2.05 -1.30 -8.87
CA ILE A 91 -3.18 -0.91 -9.70
C ILE A 91 -4.11 -0.06 -8.84
N CYS A 92 -4.46 1.11 -9.32
CA CYS A 92 -5.27 2.05 -8.58
C CYS A 92 -6.05 2.97 -9.53
N HIS A 93 -7.28 3.29 -9.16
CA HIS A 93 -8.15 4.21 -9.91
C HIS A 93 -8.20 5.62 -9.29
N THR A 94 -7.45 5.88 -8.23
CA THR A 94 -7.44 7.17 -7.52
C THR A 94 -6.39 8.10 -8.10
N PRO A 95 -6.76 9.21 -8.76
CA PRO A 95 -5.82 10.12 -9.44
C PRO A 95 -4.72 10.65 -8.51
N LEU A 96 -5.05 10.98 -7.28
CA LEU A 96 -4.07 11.48 -6.30
C LEU A 96 -2.94 10.48 -6.04
N VAL A 97 -3.23 9.18 -6.08
CA VAL A 97 -2.21 8.14 -5.87
C VAL A 97 -1.30 8.06 -7.09
N TRP A 98 -1.81 8.32 -8.30
CA TRP A 98 -0.97 8.37 -9.50
C TRP A 98 0.06 9.48 -9.44
N GLU A 99 -0.30 10.65 -8.90
CA GLU A 99 0.62 11.78 -8.74
C GLU A 99 1.78 11.47 -7.78
N LEU A 100 1.58 10.51 -6.88
CA LEU A 100 2.59 10.09 -5.91
C LEU A 100 3.47 8.93 -6.39
N ALA A 101 3.16 8.34 -7.54
CA ALA A 101 3.94 7.27 -8.16
C ALA A 101 5.14 7.84 -8.92
N ASP A 102 6.25 7.09 -8.98
CA ASP A 102 7.43 7.51 -9.74
C ASP A 102 7.22 7.34 -11.24
N ARG A 103 6.36 6.39 -11.64
CA ARG A 103 5.98 6.13 -13.04
C ARG A 103 4.53 5.68 -13.13
N ILE A 104 3.88 6.06 -14.20
CA ILE A 104 2.52 5.61 -14.52
C ILE A 104 2.58 4.78 -15.81
N LEU A 105 1.99 3.58 -15.74
CA LEU A 105 1.76 2.74 -16.91
C LEU A 105 0.27 2.75 -17.21
N SER A 106 -0.11 3.31 -18.34
CA SER A 106 -1.50 3.27 -18.81
C SER A 106 -1.70 2.07 -19.71
N VAL A 107 -2.73 1.29 -19.44
CA VAL A 107 -3.15 0.18 -20.31
C VAL A 107 -4.37 0.62 -21.09
N ARG A 108 -4.26 0.64 -22.42
CA ARG A 108 -5.35 1.00 -23.35
C ARG A 108 -5.38 0.01 -24.50
N ASP A 109 -6.54 -0.55 -24.78
CA ASP A 109 -6.75 -1.49 -25.91
C ASP A 109 -5.73 -2.64 -25.96
N GLY A 110 -5.37 -3.16 -24.77
CA GLY A 110 -4.39 -4.24 -24.64
C GLY A 110 -2.93 -3.81 -24.82
N GLN A 111 -2.66 -2.52 -24.93
CA GLN A 111 -1.30 -1.97 -25.07
C GLN A 111 -0.90 -1.18 -23.83
N ILE A 112 0.37 -1.29 -23.46
CA ILE A 112 0.95 -0.52 -22.36
C ILE A 112 1.60 0.72 -22.93
N VAL A 113 1.17 1.89 -22.42
CA VAL A 113 1.77 3.20 -22.74
C VAL A 113 2.42 3.73 -21.46
N ALA A 114 3.74 3.84 -21.46
CA ALA A 114 4.47 4.45 -20.36
C ALA A 114 4.28 5.97 -20.40
N GLN A 115 3.77 6.55 -19.30
CA GLN A 115 3.77 8.00 -19.11
C GLN A 115 4.88 8.33 -18.10
N ASN A 116 5.92 9.00 -18.54
CA ASN A 116 6.86 9.63 -17.62
C ASN A 116 6.15 10.85 -17.02
N GLN A 117 6.14 10.98 -15.72
CA GLN A 117 5.84 12.27 -15.11
C GLN A 117 6.98 13.22 -15.47
N GLU A 118 6.77 14.08 -16.46
CA GLU A 118 7.58 15.27 -16.57
C GLU A 118 7.32 16.09 -15.30
N THR A 119 8.34 16.19 -14.45
CA THR A 119 8.36 17.19 -13.40
C THR A 119 8.07 18.52 -14.05
N ALA A 120 6.90 19.08 -13.83
CA ALA A 120 6.61 20.46 -14.15
C ALA A 120 7.55 21.30 -13.30
N VAL A 121 8.72 21.60 -13.86
CA VAL A 121 9.58 22.68 -13.41
C VAL A 121 8.85 23.94 -13.83
N THR A 122 8.05 24.48 -12.94
CA THR A 122 7.54 25.85 -13.04
C THR A 122 8.73 26.78 -12.81
N GLU A 123 9.10 27.46 -13.87
CA GLU A 123 9.89 28.69 -13.79
C GLU A 123 9.15 29.77 -12.99
#